data_1c62b4fa7039fee25438fc74312fff27
#
_entry.id   1c62b4fa7039fee25438fc74312fff27
#
_cell.length_a   1.000
_cell.length_b   1.000
_cell.length_c   1.000
_cell.angle_alpha   90.00
_cell.angle_beta   90.00
_cell.angle_gamma   90.00
#
_symmetry.space_group_name_H-M   'P 1'
#
loop_
_entity.id
_entity.type
_entity.pdbx_description
1 polymer ?
#
loop_
_entity_poly.entity_id
_entity_poly.type
_entity_poly.pdbx_seq_one_letter_code
_entity_poly.pdbx_strand_id
1 'polypeptide(L)'
;RIYEAYCFLKKHIEEQLEIRADKGVEYLTDLFDAIIRKLNFSFYPIEVESEIGMTFELMNSRGKDLSSMELLKNYLMYWVYRNIPDISEKEDFTKTINKTWKEVYVNIAKCSGSESQCLRIAWTLFVNYTPKNWDGYSGFKADEVVPLRNFSIKSKEEVKNFLLRFVDGLAIISKHYSAIIKPNNTSFNESELNLLTKIRNAGNIANYLPLMVASRIKLENNEAEDNEYI
;
A
#
# COMPACT_ATOMS: atom_id res chain seq x y z
N ARG A 1 11.23 9.15 -2.33
CA ARG A 1 10.84 9.61 -3.69
C ARG A 1 10.76 11.15 -3.79
N ILE A 2 9.91 11.84 -2.99
CA ILE A 2 9.81 13.34 -3.05
C ILE A 2 11.14 13.99 -2.71
N TYR A 3 11.82 13.54 -1.64
CA TYR A 3 13.15 14.03 -1.27
C TYR A 3 14.21 13.73 -2.34
N GLU A 4 14.18 12.55 -2.94
CA GLU A 4 15.07 12.18 -4.06
C GLU A 4 14.84 13.08 -5.27
N ALA A 5 13.57 13.35 -5.61
CA ALA A 5 13.24 14.29 -6.70
C ALA A 5 13.73 15.72 -6.38
N TYR A 6 13.57 16.18 -5.14
CA TYR A 6 14.11 17.45 -4.69
C TYR A 6 15.63 17.51 -4.84
N CYS A 7 16.36 16.49 -4.36
CA CYS A 7 17.80 16.41 -4.49
C CYS A 7 18.25 16.40 -5.97
N PHE A 8 17.54 15.64 -6.81
CA PHE A 8 17.82 15.59 -8.24
C PHE A 8 17.63 16.95 -8.91
N LEU A 9 16.49 17.61 -8.67
CA LEU A 9 16.21 18.93 -9.26
C LEU A 9 17.20 19.99 -8.77
N LYS A 10 17.52 19.99 -7.47
CA LYS A 10 18.50 20.91 -6.90
C LYS A 10 19.86 20.74 -7.55
N LYS A 11 20.36 19.51 -7.61
CA LYS A 11 21.64 19.20 -8.26
C LYS A 11 21.65 19.60 -9.73
N HIS A 12 20.57 19.33 -10.45
CA HIS A 12 20.46 19.71 -11.86
C HIS A 12 20.53 21.23 -12.04
N ILE A 13 19.87 22.02 -11.19
CA ILE A 13 19.95 23.48 -11.25
C ILE A 13 21.35 23.97 -10.93
N GLU A 14 22.01 23.41 -9.92
CA GLU A 14 23.39 23.76 -9.55
C GLU A 14 24.37 23.47 -10.72
N GLU A 15 24.28 22.30 -11.35
CA GLU A 15 25.07 21.94 -12.53
C GLU A 15 24.82 22.90 -13.71
N GLN A 16 23.56 23.30 -13.94
CA GLN A 16 23.26 24.27 -15.02
C GLN A 16 23.79 25.66 -14.74
N LEU A 17 23.85 26.07 -13.47
CA LEU A 17 24.45 27.34 -13.07
C LEU A 17 25.97 27.35 -13.25
N GLU A 18 26.64 26.26 -12.90
CA GLU A 18 28.07 26.09 -13.12
C GLU A 18 28.45 26.16 -14.62
N ILE A 19 27.70 25.44 -15.48
CA ILE A 19 27.92 25.42 -16.93
C ILE A 19 27.72 26.82 -17.56
N ARG A 20 26.78 27.62 -17.02
CA ARG A 20 26.36 28.88 -17.61
C ARG A 20 27.04 30.12 -17.00
N ALA A 21 27.86 29.94 -15.96
CA ALA A 21 28.69 30.97 -15.28
C ALA A 21 28.08 32.39 -15.32
N ASP A 22 28.38 33.18 -16.32
CA ASP A 22 27.95 34.59 -16.45
C ASP A 22 26.47 34.77 -16.78
N LYS A 23 25.74 33.70 -17.19
CA LYS A 23 24.31 33.71 -17.55
C LYS A 23 23.43 32.99 -16.53
N GLY A 24 23.93 32.70 -15.35
CA GLY A 24 23.20 31.98 -14.34
C GLY A 24 21.91 32.69 -13.89
N VAL A 25 21.95 34.02 -13.76
CA VAL A 25 20.79 34.84 -13.40
C VAL A 25 19.74 34.82 -14.51
N GLU A 26 20.14 34.93 -15.76
CA GLU A 26 19.26 34.85 -16.92
C GLU A 26 18.56 33.48 -16.96
N TYR A 27 19.30 32.39 -16.77
CA TYR A 27 18.73 31.04 -16.70
C TYR A 27 17.69 30.87 -15.58
N LEU A 28 17.98 31.36 -14.37
CA LEU A 28 17.04 31.29 -13.25
C LEU A 28 15.77 32.12 -13.52
N THR A 29 15.93 33.28 -14.15
CA THR A 29 14.79 34.15 -14.52
C THR A 29 13.92 33.45 -15.57
N ASP A 30 14.53 32.85 -16.58
CA ASP A 30 13.82 32.11 -17.63
C ASP A 30 13.10 30.87 -17.05
N LEU A 31 13.74 30.16 -16.14
CA LEU A 31 13.14 29.02 -15.45
C LEU A 31 11.95 29.43 -14.60
N PHE A 32 12.10 30.53 -13.83
CA PHE A 32 11.03 31.09 -13.02
C PHE A 32 9.85 31.55 -13.91
N ASP A 33 10.12 32.27 -14.99
CA ASP A 33 9.08 32.70 -15.95
C ASP A 33 8.40 31.52 -16.63
N ALA A 34 9.14 30.45 -16.93
CA ALA A 34 8.55 29.22 -17.47
C ALA A 34 7.58 28.58 -16.47
N ILE A 35 7.95 28.51 -15.20
CA ILE A 35 7.11 27.93 -14.15
C ILE A 35 5.86 28.79 -13.89
N ILE A 36 6.02 30.11 -13.78
CA ILE A 36 4.92 31.00 -13.37
C ILE A 36 3.99 31.36 -14.54
N ARG A 37 4.53 31.51 -15.75
CA ARG A 37 3.77 32.06 -16.89
C ARG A 37 3.45 31.06 -17.98
N LYS A 38 4.25 29.97 -18.14
CA LYS A 38 4.08 29.02 -19.23
C LYS A 38 3.49 27.70 -18.78
N LEU A 39 3.62 27.31 -17.49
CA LEU A 39 2.93 26.15 -16.95
C LEU A 39 1.46 26.49 -16.70
N ASN A 40 0.58 25.69 -17.28
CA ASN A 40 -0.85 25.77 -17.05
C ASN A 40 -1.27 24.60 -16.15
N PHE A 41 -1.99 24.92 -15.08
CA PHE A 41 -2.59 23.94 -14.19
C PHE A 41 -4.09 23.89 -14.42
N SER A 42 -4.63 22.69 -14.67
CA SER A 42 -6.06 22.48 -14.67
C SER A 42 -6.52 22.18 -13.25
N PHE A 43 -7.44 23.00 -12.76
CA PHE A 43 -8.05 22.79 -11.46
C PHE A 43 -9.44 22.18 -11.64
N TYR A 44 -9.63 20.98 -11.12
CA TYR A 44 -10.90 20.27 -11.20
C TYR A 44 -11.42 20.01 -9.78
N PRO A 45 -12.37 20.83 -9.28
CA PRO A 45 -13.00 20.57 -8.00
C PRO A 45 -13.95 19.37 -8.09
N ILE A 46 -13.82 18.44 -7.16
CA ILE A 46 -14.73 17.31 -7.00
C ILE A 46 -15.65 17.64 -5.85
N GLU A 47 -16.92 17.89 -6.12
CA GLU A 47 -17.90 18.31 -5.11
C GLU A 47 -18.46 17.12 -4.34
N VAL A 48 -18.45 15.93 -4.94
CA VAL A 48 -19.02 14.72 -4.36
C VAL A 48 -17.91 13.79 -3.88
N GLU A 49 -17.76 13.67 -2.57
CA GLU A 49 -16.69 12.85 -1.95
C GLU A 49 -16.68 11.39 -2.42
N SER A 50 -17.85 10.80 -2.71
CA SER A 50 -17.94 9.43 -3.23
C SER A 50 -17.34 9.28 -4.64
N GLU A 51 -17.17 10.37 -5.38
CA GLU A 51 -16.61 10.38 -6.75
C GLU A 51 -15.09 10.59 -6.76
N ILE A 52 -14.48 10.96 -5.63
CA ILE A 52 -13.04 11.25 -5.56
C ILE A 52 -12.22 10.05 -6.04
N GLY A 53 -12.53 8.84 -5.54
CA GLY A 53 -11.81 7.63 -5.89
C GLY A 53 -11.93 7.29 -7.38
N MET A 54 -13.14 7.35 -7.91
CA MET A 54 -13.41 7.04 -9.32
C MET A 54 -12.78 8.09 -10.25
N THR A 55 -12.91 9.37 -9.92
CA THR A 55 -12.30 10.46 -10.70
C THR A 55 -10.77 10.35 -10.69
N PHE A 56 -10.19 10.00 -9.53
CA PHE A 56 -8.76 9.79 -9.42
C PHE A 56 -8.27 8.60 -10.28
N GLU A 57 -8.99 7.49 -10.31
CA GLU A 57 -8.70 6.36 -11.20
C GLU A 57 -8.77 6.77 -12.68
N LEU A 58 -9.82 7.49 -13.07
CA LEU A 58 -9.99 7.96 -14.45
C LEU A 58 -8.90 8.94 -14.89
N MET A 59 -8.48 9.84 -14.00
CA MET A 59 -7.40 10.79 -14.30
C MET A 59 -6.03 10.12 -14.39
N ASN A 60 -5.77 9.10 -13.58
CA ASN A 60 -4.50 8.36 -13.60
C ASN A 60 -4.40 7.31 -14.71
N SER A 61 -5.52 6.93 -15.34
CA SER A 61 -5.50 5.98 -16.48
C SER A 61 -4.72 6.48 -17.71
N ARG A 62 -4.35 7.75 -17.73
CA ARG A 62 -3.52 8.37 -18.79
C ARG A 62 -2.02 8.44 -18.47
N GLY A 63 -1.62 7.99 -17.26
CA GLY A 63 -0.23 8.01 -16.80
C GLY A 63 0.25 6.64 -16.35
N LYS A 64 0.91 6.60 -15.19
CA LYS A 64 1.29 5.33 -14.55
C LYS A 64 0.05 4.72 -13.90
N ASP A 65 -0.26 3.49 -14.25
CA ASP A 65 -1.35 2.73 -13.64
C ASP A 65 -1.22 2.68 -12.11
N LEU A 66 -2.36 2.79 -11.44
CA LEU A 66 -2.44 2.61 -10.00
C LEU A 66 -2.06 1.18 -9.61
N SER A 67 -1.36 1.03 -8.50
CA SER A 67 -1.11 -0.29 -7.94
C SER A 67 -2.42 -0.92 -7.44
N SER A 68 -2.47 -2.24 -7.38
CA SER A 68 -3.64 -2.95 -6.82
C SER A 68 -3.95 -2.53 -5.39
N MET A 69 -2.93 -2.13 -4.64
CA MET A 69 -3.07 -1.61 -3.28
C MET A 69 -3.78 -0.23 -3.26
N GLU A 70 -3.44 0.65 -4.21
CA GLU A 70 -4.10 1.95 -4.38
C GLU A 70 -5.53 1.80 -4.87
N LEU A 71 -5.77 0.91 -5.84
CA LEU A 71 -7.11 0.60 -6.32
C LEU A 71 -8.01 0.06 -5.21
N LEU A 72 -7.48 -0.84 -4.36
CA LEU A 72 -8.22 -1.34 -3.21
C LEU A 72 -8.57 -0.22 -2.24
N LYS A 73 -7.60 0.65 -1.91
CA LYS A 73 -7.85 1.80 -1.03
C LYS A 73 -9.01 2.65 -1.55
N ASN A 74 -8.95 3.03 -2.81
CA ASN A 74 -9.98 3.86 -3.43
C ASN A 74 -11.35 3.17 -3.39
N TYR A 75 -11.38 1.87 -3.64
CA TYR A 75 -12.62 1.09 -3.55
C TYR A 75 -13.18 1.06 -2.13
N LEU A 76 -12.36 0.85 -1.11
CA LEU A 76 -12.79 0.87 0.29
C LEU A 76 -13.33 2.25 0.70
N MET A 77 -12.64 3.32 0.32
CA MET A 77 -13.10 4.69 0.56
C MET A 77 -14.45 4.95 -0.10
N TYR A 78 -14.59 4.59 -1.37
CA TYR A 78 -15.87 4.69 -2.08
C TYR A 78 -16.98 3.92 -1.38
N TRP A 79 -16.72 2.66 -0.95
CA TRP A 79 -17.69 1.85 -0.23
C TRP A 79 -18.14 2.51 1.07
N VAL A 80 -17.21 3.03 1.86
CA VAL A 80 -17.46 3.75 3.12
C VAL A 80 -18.36 4.95 2.87
N TYR A 81 -17.99 5.82 1.93
CA TYR A 81 -18.77 7.03 1.64
C TYR A 81 -20.19 6.72 1.16
N ARG A 82 -20.37 5.66 0.40
CA ARG A 82 -21.67 5.28 -0.16
C ARG A 82 -22.59 4.55 0.83
N ASN A 83 -22.05 3.73 1.73
CA ASN A 83 -22.83 2.78 2.51
C ASN A 83 -22.95 3.14 3.98
N ILE A 84 -22.09 3.96 4.53
CA ILE A 84 -22.14 4.40 5.93
C ILE A 84 -22.80 5.79 5.96
N PRO A 85 -24.02 5.91 6.53
CA PRO A 85 -24.74 7.18 6.58
C PRO A 85 -24.24 8.10 7.70
N ASP A 86 -23.79 7.52 8.82
CA ASP A 86 -23.32 8.30 9.96
C ASP A 86 -21.96 8.95 9.68
N ILE A 87 -21.86 10.25 9.90
CA ILE A 87 -20.67 11.05 9.58
C ILE A 87 -19.51 10.67 10.48
N SER A 88 -19.74 10.51 11.78
CA SER A 88 -18.67 10.18 12.73
C SER A 88 -18.09 8.80 12.45
N GLU A 89 -18.94 7.81 12.22
CA GLU A 89 -18.53 6.46 11.86
C GLU A 89 -17.75 6.42 10.52
N LYS A 90 -18.21 7.18 9.53
CA LYS A 90 -17.53 7.35 8.24
C LYS A 90 -16.14 7.93 8.41
N GLU A 91 -15.99 8.99 9.20
CA GLU A 91 -14.70 9.61 9.47
C GLU A 91 -13.75 8.64 10.19
N ASP A 92 -14.24 7.91 11.18
CA ASP A 92 -13.41 6.96 11.94
C ASP A 92 -12.95 5.79 11.06
N PHE A 93 -13.82 5.26 10.21
CA PHE A 93 -13.44 4.23 9.26
C PHE A 93 -12.41 4.75 8.24
N THR A 94 -12.63 5.96 7.73
CA THR A 94 -11.70 6.63 6.80
C THR A 94 -10.33 6.84 7.45
N LYS A 95 -10.28 7.28 8.71
CA LYS A 95 -9.04 7.43 9.49
C LYS A 95 -8.33 6.09 9.64
N THR A 96 -9.07 5.02 9.95
CA THR A 96 -8.54 3.65 10.07
C THR A 96 -7.92 3.19 8.75
N ILE A 97 -8.61 3.32 7.63
CA ILE A 97 -8.06 2.99 6.30
C ILE A 97 -6.76 3.76 6.05
N ASN A 98 -6.76 5.07 6.25
CA ASN A 98 -5.59 5.91 5.99
C ASN A 98 -4.41 5.54 6.88
N LYS A 99 -4.64 5.25 8.16
CA LYS A 99 -3.62 4.79 9.11
C LYS A 99 -3.02 3.46 8.64
N THR A 100 -3.86 2.47 8.35
CA THR A 100 -3.43 1.17 7.85
C THR A 100 -2.59 1.27 6.59
N TRP A 101 -3.02 2.03 5.59
CA TRP A 101 -2.24 2.22 4.36
C TRP A 101 -0.88 2.86 4.62
N LYS A 102 -0.82 3.84 5.52
CA LYS A 102 0.45 4.42 5.93
C LYS A 102 1.38 3.36 6.54
N GLU A 103 0.87 2.53 7.44
CA GLU A 103 1.64 1.45 8.08
C GLU A 103 2.11 0.41 7.04
N VAL A 104 1.22 -0.02 6.15
CA VAL A 104 1.54 -0.96 5.06
C VAL A 104 2.68 -0.42 4.18
N TYR A 105 2.57 0.81 3.72
CA TYR A 105 3.63 1.42 2.89
C TYR A 105 4.96 1.58 3.63
N VAL A 106 4.93 1.95 4.91
CA VAL A 106 6.14 2.01 5.74
C VAL A 106 6.78 0.64 5.87
N ASN A 107 5.99 -0.40 6.11
CA ASN A 107 6.50 -1.77 6.25
C ASN A 107 7.08 -2.30 4.92
N ILE A 108 6.38 -2.12 3.81
CA ILE A 108 6.86 -2.55 2.48
C ILE A 108 8.12 -1.79 2.08
N ALA A 109 8.19 -0.49 2.36
CA ALA A 109 9.38 0.32 2.06
C ALA A 109 10.63 -0.16 2.84
N LYS A 110 10.48 -0.68 4.05
CA LYS A 110 11.59 -1.22 4.85
C LYS A 110 12.24 -2.44 4.21
N CYS A 111 11.49 -3.24 3.48
CA CYS A 111 11.96 -4.53 2.97
C CYS A 111 12.17 -4.56 1.45
N SER A 112 11.87 -3.46 0.74
CA SER A 112 11.82 -3.44 -0.74
C SER A 112 10.87 -4.51 -1.31
N GLY A 113 9.83 -4.85 -0.55
CA GLY A 113 8.84 -5.86 -0.90
C GLY A 113 7.85 -5.38 -1.95
N SER A 114 7.04 -6.32 -2.43
CA SER A 114 5.99 -6.05 -3.42
C SER A 114 4.65 -5.79 -2.74
N GLU A 115 4.02 -4.66 -3.06
CA GLU A 115 2.66 -4.32 -2.63
C GLU A 115 1.64 -5.39 -3.07
N SER A 116 1.73 -5.82 -4.32
CA SER A 116 0.86 -6.85 -4.88
C SER A 116 1.01 -8.20 -4.19
N GLN A 117 2.24 -8.57 -3.81
CA GLN A 117 2.48 -9.81 -3.08
C GLN A 117 1.93 -9.74 -1.66
N CYS A 118 2.12 -8.63 -0.95
CA CYS A 118 1.56 -8.40 0.38
C CYS A 118 0.02 -8.49 0.35
N LEU A 119 -0.61 -7.82 -0.61
CA LEU A 119 -2.06 -7.84 -0.79
C LEU A 119 -2.58 -9.25 -1.11
N ARG A 120 -1.87 -10.01 -1.95
CA ARG A 120 -2.22 -11.40 -2.26
C ARG A 120 -2.17 -12.29 -1.03
N ILE A 121 -1.15 -12.14 -0.20
CA ILE A 121 -1.05 -12.88 1.07
C ILE A 121 -2.24 -12.54 1.97
N ALA A 122 -2.54 -11.25 2.12
CA ALA A 122 -3.69 -10.80 2.90
C ALA A 122 -4.99 -11.41 2.36
N TRP A 123 -5.20 -11.37 1.07
CA TRP A 123 -6.37 -11.97 0.45
C TRP A 123 -6.46 -13.48 0.71
N THR A 124 -5.36 -14.19 0.55
CA THR A 124 -5.27 -15.64 0.80
C THR A 124 -5.64 -16.00 2.24
N LEU A 125 -5.19 -15.20 3.21
CA LEU A 125 -5.43 -15.47 4.63
C LEU A 125 -6.82 -15.06 5.11
N PHE A 126 -7.39 -14.01 4.53
CA PHE A 126 -8.69 -13.47 4.96
C PHE A 126 -9.89 -14.04 4.22
N VAL A 127 -9.73 -14.40 2.95
CA VAL A 127 -10.87 -14.80 2.12
C VAL A 127 -10.85 -16.30 1.86
N ASN A 128 -9.98 -16.73 0.99
CA ASN A 128 -9.78 -18.15 0.69
C ASN A 128 -8.60 -18.32 -0.26
N TYR A 129 -7.91 -19.43 -0.13
CA TYR A 129 -6.93 -19.84 -1.12
C TYR A 129 -7.65 -20.51 -2.30
N THR A 130 -7.45 -19.97 -3.49
CA THR A 130 -7.77 -20.66 -4.72
C THR A 130 -6.54 -20.72 -5.62
N PRO A 131 -6.33 -21.82 -6.38
CA PRO A 131 -5.21 -21.91 -7.33
C PRO A 131 -5.18 -20.75 -8.31
N LYS A 132 -6.34 -20.27 -8.75
CA LYS A 132 -6.49 -19.13 -9.64
C LYS A 132 -5.97 -17.82 -9.03
N ASN A 133 -6.19 -17.61 -7.73
CA ASN A 133 -5.66 -16.43 -7.02
C ASN A 133 -4.15 -16.58 -6.75
N TRP A 134 -3.64 -17.80 -6.69
CA TRP A 134 -2.23 -18.09 -6.51
C TRP A 134 -1.44 -17.91 -7.80
N ASP A 135 -1.98 -18.38 -8.91
CA ASP A 135 -1.34 -18.31 -10.23
C ASP A 135 -1.47 -16.95 -10.91
N GLY A 136 -2.35 -16.09 -10.40
CA GLY A 136 -2.61 -14.75 -10.91
C GLY A 136 -1.44 -13.79 -10.74
N TYR A 137 -0.31 -14.13 -11.29
CA TYR A 137 0.92 -13.38 -11.22
C TYR A 137 0.88 -12.05 -11.97
N SER A 138 0.03 -11.92 -12.93
CA SER A 138 -0.04 -10.75 -13.81
C SER A 138 -0.66 -9.50 -13.16
N GLY A 139 -0.62 -9.47 -11.87
CA GLY A 139 -1.09 -8.36 -11.05
C GLY A 139 -2.51 -8.58 -10.55
N PHE A 140 -2.74 -8.24 -9.31
CA PHE A 140 -4.08 -7.99 -8.81
C PHE A 140 -4.67 -6.87 -9.67
N LYS A 141 -5.32 -7.24 -10.75
CA LYS A 141 -6.13 -6.30 -11.51
C LYS A 141 -7.27 -5.83 -10.63
N ALA A 142 -7.78 -4.64 -10.89
CA ALA A 142 -8.96 -4.14 -10.21
C ALA A 142 -10.10 -5.19 -10.19
N ASP A 143 -10.17 -6.03 -11.21
CA ASP A 143 -11.13 -7.13 -11.33
C ASP A 143 -10.92 -8.26 -10.29
N GLU A 144 -9.70 -8.50 -9.81
CA GLU A 144 -9.41 -9.51 -8.80
C GLU A 144 -9.71 -8.99 -7.38
N VAL A 145 -9.75 -7.69 -7.20
CA VAL A 145 -10.27 -7.02 -6.02
C VAL A 145 -11.81 -6.94 -6.06
N VAL A 146 -12.41 -7.17 -7.22
CA VAL A 146 -13.86 -7.23 -7.47
C VAL A 146 -14.62 -8.22 -6.59
N PRO A 147 -14.09 -9.38 -6.12
CA PRO A 147 -14.83 -10.16 -5.12
C PRO A 147 -15.29 -9.34 -3.93
N LEU A 148 -14.62 -8.25 -3.59
CA LEU A 148 -15.11 -7.30 -2.60
C LEU A 148 -16.38 -6.55 -3.06
N ARG A 149 -16.68 -6.49 -4.36
CA ARG A 149 -17.91 -5.95 -4.90
C ARG A 149 -19.09 -6.92 -4.85
N ASN A 150 -18.83 -8.23 -4.81
CA ASN A 150 -19.84 -9.28 -4.81
C ASN A 150 -20.44 -9.57 -3.42
N PHE A 151 -20.19 -8.72 -2.44
CA PHE A 151 -20.91 -8.75 -1.16
C PHE A 151 -22.36 -8.26 -1.24
N SER A 152 -22.91 -8.13 -2.44
CA SER A 152 -24.31 -7.77 -2.65
C SER A 152 -25.33 -8.72 -2.00
N ILE A 153 -24.90 -9.93 -1.62
CA ILE A 153 -25.71 -10.96 -0.96
C ILE A 153 -25.67 -10.81 0.57
N LYS A 154 -24.71 -10.05 1.11
CA LYS A 154 -24.55 -9.86 2.56
C LYS A 154 -25.16 -8.55 3.03
N SER A 155 -25.55 -8.50 4.31
CA SER A 155 -25.98 -7.25 4.90
C SER A 155 -24.84 -6.22 4.92
N LYS A 156 -25.18 -4.92 4.89
CA LYS A 156 -24.18 -3.85 4.94
C LYS A 156 -23.30 -3.94 6.19
N GLU A 157 -23.87 -4.38 7.30
CA GLU A 157 -23.15 -4.54 8.56
C GLU A 157 -22.15 -5.69 8.50
N GLU A 158 -22.48 -6.82 7.88
CA GLU A 158 -21.54 -7.93 7.68
C GLU A 158 -20.37 -7.52 6.80
N VAL A 159 -20.65 -6.76 5.73
CA VAL A 159 -19.61 -6.22 4.84
C VAL A 159 -18.71 -5.25 5.60
N LYS A 160 -19.28 -4.32 6.37
CA LYS A 160 -18.53 -3.37 7.19
C LYS A 160 -17.59 -4.07 8.16
N ASN A 161 -18.11 -5.05 8.91
CA ASN A 161 -17.31 -5.82 9.86
C ASN A 161 -16.21 -6.64 9.20
N PHE A 162 -16.46 -7.17 8.01
CA PHE A 162 -15.44 -7.84 7.22
C PHE A 162 -14.35 -6.86 6.77
N LEU A 163 -14.74 -5.70 6.24
CA LEU A 163 -13.78 -4.70 5.77
C LEU A 163 -12.91 -4.14 6.89
N LEU A 164 -13.47 -3.89 8.07
CA LEU A 164 -12.69 -3.46 9.24
C LEU A 164 -11.64 -4.50 9.61
N ARG A 165 -12.05 -5.77 9.77
CA ARG A 165 -11.11 -6.86 10.07
C ARG A 165 -10.05 -7.05 8.98
N PHE A 166 -10.42 -6.90 7.72
CA PHE A 166 -9.48 -6.99 6.61
C PHE A 166 -8.45 -5.84 6.65
N VAL A 167 -8.91 -4.62 6.91
CA VAL A 167 -8.05 -3.42 6.99
C VAL A 167 -7.05 -3.56 8.14
N ASP A 168 -7.52 -3.95 9.34
CA ASP A 168 -6.66 -4.17 10.50
C ASP A 168 -5.67 -5.31 10.26
N GLY A 169 -6.16 -6.42 9.71
CA GLY A 169 -5.32 -7.56 9.38
C GLY A 169 -4.28 -7.27 8.31
N LEU A 170 -4.57 -6.39 7.37
CA LEU A 170 -3.60 -5.99 6.34
C LEU A 170 -2.37 -5.29 6.94
N ALA A 171 -2.56 -4.47 7.99
CA ALA A 171 -1.45 -3.86 8.73
C ALA A 171 -0.57 -4.93 9.40
N ILE A 172 -1.19 -5.88 10.11
CA ILE A 172 -0.49 -6.99 10.79
C ILE A 172 0.28 -7.84 9.77
N ILE A 173 -0.37 -8.22 8.68
CA ILE A 173 0.24 -9.01 7.61
C ILE A 173 1.44 -8.27 7.01
N SER A 174 1.32 -6.98 6.73
CA SER A 174 2.42 -6.19 6.17
C SER A 174 3.64 -6.13 7.11
N LYS A 175 3.42 -6.07 8.43
CA LYS A 175 4.46 -6.13 9.47
C LYS A 175 5.24 -7.46 9.37
N HIS A 176 4.53 -8.58 9.41
CA HIS A 176 5.16 -9.90 9.37
C HIS A 176 5.77 -10.21 7.99
N TYR A 177 5.11 -9.82 6.92
CA TYR A 177 5.63 -9.92 5.56
C TYR A 177 6.97 -9.19 5.43
N SER A 178 7.04 -7.94 5.87
CA SER A 178 8.28 -7.17 5.79
C SER A 178 9.40 -7.77 6.62
N ALA A 179 9.10 -8.28 7.81
CA ALA A 179 10.07 -8.96 8.67
C ALA A 179 10.62 -10.23 8.02
N ILE A 180 9.80 -11.03 7.34
CA ILE A 180 10.24 -12.25 6.65
C ILE A 180 11.07 -11.92 5.41
N ILE A 181 10.68 -10.90 4.65
CA ILE A 181 11.42 -10.49 3.43
C ILE A 181 12.78 -9.89 3.78
N LYS A 182 12.86 -9.11 4.86
CA LYS A 182 14.13 -8.53 5.36
C LYS A 182 14.27 -8.82 6.85
N PRO A 183 14.67 -10.04 7.20
CA PRO A 183 14.80 -10.43 8.59
C PRO A 183 15.91 -9.66 9.29
N ASN A 184 15.70 -9.36 10.57
CA ASN A 184 16.64 -8.70 11.45
C ASN A 184 16.60 -9.30 12.87
N ASN A 185 17.62 -8.99 13.68
CA ASN A 185 17.77 -9.53 15.04
C ASN A 185 16.72 -9.00 16.04
N THR A 186 15.94 -7.99 15.67
CA THR A 186 14.84 -7.49 16.52
C THR A 186 13.53 -8.25 16.30
N SER A 187 13.40 -8.93 15.17
CA SER A 187 12.20 -9.67 14.78
C SER A 187 12.33 -11.18 14.87
N PHE A 188 13.55 -11.69 14.93
CA PHE A 188 13.85 -13.13 14.92
C PHE A 188 15.06 -13.44 15.79
N ASN A 189 15.05 -14.60 16.43
CA ASN A 189 16.23 -15.13 17.09
C ASN A 189 17.24 -15.71 16.07
N GLU A 190 18.44 -16.02 16.52
CA GLU A 190 19.53 -16.48 15.65
C GLU A 190 19.19 -17.79 14.90
N SER A 191 18.52 -18.71 15.57
CA SER A 191 18.10 -19.99 14.96
C SER A 191 17.09 -19.75 13.83
N GLU A 192 16.10 -18.88 14.06
CA GLU A 192 15.10 -18.49 13.06
C GLU A 192 15.75 -17.78 11.87
N LEU A 193 16.70 -16.87 12.11
CA LEU A 193 17.43 -16.18 11.05
C LEU A 193 18.20 -17.15 10.16
N ASN A 194 18.86 -18.14 10.76
CA ASN A 194 19.58 -19.18 10.03
C ASN A 194 18.63 -20.02 9.17
N LEU A 195 17.47 -20.39 9.68
CA LEU A 195 16.44 -21.12 8.91
C LEU A 195 15.88 -20.28 7.76
N LEU A 196 15.53 -19.03 8.01
CA LEU A 196 15.05 -18.11 6.97
C LEU A 196 16.08 -17.91 5.86
N THR A 197 17.34 -17.79 6.22
CA THR A 197 18.44 -17.69 5.26
C THR A 197 18.54 -18.94 4.39
N LYS A 198 18.43 -20.12 4.97
CA LYS A 198 18.41 -21.39 4.22
C LYS A 198 17.23 -21.48 3.26
N ILE A 199 16.02 -21.11 3.71
CA ILE A 199 14.81 -21.12 2.88
C ILE A 199 14.94 -20.12 1.71
N ARG A 200 15.50 -18.94 1.96
CA ARG A 200 15.73 -17.93 0.91
C ARG A 200 16.75 -18.42 -0.13
N ASN A 201 17.82 -19.03 0.31
CA ASN A 201 18.86 -19.56 -0.58
C ASN A 201 18.36 -20.74 -1.43
N ALA A 202 17.34 -21.45 -0.95
CA ALA A 202 16.66 -22.51 -1.72
C ALA A 202 15.78 -21.94 -2.87
N GLY A 203 15.57 -20.64 -2.95
CA GLY A 203 14.93 -19.97 -4.09
C GLY A 203 13.39 -20.01 -4.12
N ASN A 204 12.73 -20.72 -3.21
CA ASN A 204 11.28 -20.99 -3.26
C ASN A 204 10.47 -20.28 -2.15
N ILE A 205 11.02 -19.24 -1.55
CA ILE A 205 10.36 -18.55 -0.40
C ILE A 205 8.96 -18.05 -0.73
N ALA A 206 8.72 -17.61 -1.97
CA ALA A 206 7.43 -17.05 -2.39
C ALA A 206 6.24 -18.00 -2.17
N ASN A 207 6.46 -19.30 -2.33
CA ASN A 207 5.41 -20.33 -2.17
C ASN A 207 5.02 -20.53 -0.70
N TYR A 208 5.95 -20.28 0.21
CA TYR A 208 5.76 -20.50 1.64
C TYR A 208 5.37 -19.22 2.40
N LEU A 209 5.47 -18.05 1.77
CA LEU A 209 5.21 -16.77 2.42
C LEU A 209 3.85 -16.68 3.13
N PRO A 210 2.71 -17.11 2.55
CA PRO A 210 1.43 -17.04 3.26
C PRO A 210 1.45 -17.89 4.54
N LEU A 211 2.01 -19.10 4.47
CA LEU A 211 2.13 -19.99 5.63
C LEU A 211 3.05 -19.40 6.69
N MET A 212 4.19 -18.83 6.29
CA MET A 212 5.13 -18.20 7.21
C MET A 212 4.54 -16.99 7.91
N VAL A 213 3.80 -16.15 7.17
CA VAL A 213 3.10 -15.00 7.75
C VAL A 213 2.01 -15.47 8.74
N ALA A 214 1.20 -16.46 8.36
CA ALA A 214 0.18 -17.04 9.24
C ALA A 214 0.77 -17.63 10.52
N SER A 215 1.88 -18.36 10.39
CA SER A 215 2.57 -18.95 11.55
C SER A 215 3.11 -17.88 12.50
N ARG A 216 3.64 -16.78 11.97
CA ARG A 216 4.13 -15.66 12.80
C ARG A 216 2.97 -14.95 13.52
N ILE A 217 1.85 -14.73 12.86
CA ILE A 217 0.66 -14.15 13.48
C ILE A 217 0.15 -15.05 14.61
N LYS A 218 0.11 -16.37 14.37
CA LYS A 218 -0.33 -17.33 15.40
C LYS A 218 0.63 -17.38 16.58
N LEU A 219 1.94 -17.33 16.33
CA LEU A 219 2.94 -17.31 17.39
C LEU A 219 2.80 -16.08 18.27
N GLU A 220 2.67 -14.87 17.67
CA GLU A 220 2.51 -13.63 18.41
C GLU A 220 1.22 -13.64 19.27
N ASN A 221 0.13 -14.24 18.77
CA ASN A 221 -1.12 -14.37 19.52
C ASN A 221 -0.99 -15.37 20.68
N ASN A 222 -0.30 -16.50 20.48
CA ASN A 222 -0.08 -17.50 21.54
C ASN A 222 0.84 -16.97 22.63
N GLU A 223 1.90 -16.21 22.28
CA GLU A 223 2.76 -15.54 23.25
C GLU A 223 1.99 -14.52 24.11
N ALA A 224 0.95 -13.88 23.53
CA ALA A 224 0.07 -13.00 24.28
C ALA A 224 -0.84 -13.79 25.26
N GLU A 225 -1.35 -14.95 24.84
CA GLU A 225 -2.16 -15.83 25.69
C GLU A 225 -1.32 -16.47 26.81
N ASP A 226 -0.10 -16.92 26.54
CA ASP A 226 0.81 -17.51 27.54
C ASP A 226 1.22 -16.51 28.59
N ASN A 227 1.33 -15.23 28.27
CA ASN A 227 1.64 -14.16 29.22
C ASN A 227 0.45 -13.80 30.15
N GLU A 228 -0.78 -14.20 29.84
CA GLU A 228 -1.92 -14.06 30.73
C GLU A 228 -1.98 -15.17 31.80
N TYR A 229 -1.19 -16.24 31.66
CA TYR A 229 -1.14 -17.37 32.58
C TYR A 229 0.11 -17.38 33.48
N ILE A 230 0.95 -16.33 33.42
CA ILE A 230 2.09 -16.12 34.31
C ILE A 230 1.82 -14.91 35.19
#